data_14f72e7fa3adce41ede2185fe92a34a9
#
_entry.id   14f72e7fa3adce41ede2185fe92a34a9
#
_cell.length_a   1.000
_cell.length_b   1.000
_cell.length_c   1.000
_cell.angle_alpha   90.00
_cell.angle_beta   90.00
_cell.angle_gamma   90.00
#
_symmetry.space_group_name_H-M   'P 1'
#
loop_
_entity.id
_entity.type
_entity.pdbx_description
1 polymer ?
#
loop_
_entity_poly.entity_id
_entity_poly.type
_entity_poly.pdbx_seq_one_letter_code
_entity_poly.pdbx_strand_id
1 'polypeptide(L)'
;MNIREETKQMKLASPLLAATAMEKRNEALACIREALNAHKEEIFEANRKDLALARENHVAPAVVKRLTFNEAKLSDVTAELTSLISLPDPIGKVTLDRELDEGLRLTRVTCPIGVIGVIFEARPDALVQISSLCLKSGNCSILKGGKETTYTNRILFSLIHEAAVKAGLPEKCLLQAEQHNEIDELLECHDSVDLLIPRGSNAFVQYIMNHTSIPVLGHADGVCHMYVDKDYDIKKAIPLIIDGKTQYTATCNAVETVLVHRDIAADFLPKLADALREAGVTIRGSEEVSRLIPVEIIPEGESWHKEYLDLILAIKLVDGVDEAISHTNTYGSHHTDCIITENDETARRFMTLVDSAGVYQNASTRFADGFRYGFGAEVGISTSKIHARGPVGLEGLVSYKYKLLGHGQIVGDYASGKKKFHFRDL
;
A
#
# COMPACT_ATOMS: atom_id res chain seq x y z
N MET A 1 8.96 -9.99 -25.78
CA MET A 1 10.19 -9.44 -25.15
C MET A 1 10.79 -10.52 -24.27
N ASN A 2 12.10 -10.58 -24.05
CA ASN A 2 12.71 -11.53 -23.10
C ASN A 2 12.85 -10.84 -21.74
N ILE A 3 11.88 -11.07 -20.87
CA ILE A 3 11.82 -10.44 -19.52
C ILE A 3 13.06 -10.77 -18.69
N ARG A 4 13.57 -12.01 -18.76
CA ARG A 4 14.75 -12.42 -17.98
C ARG A 4 16.01 -11.64 -18.38
N GLU A 5 16.19 -11.34 -19.65
CA GLU A 5 17.35 -10.57 -20.12
C GLU A 5 17.19 -9.09 -19.76
N GLU A 6 15.99 -8.51 -19.96
CA GLU A 6 15.72 -7.12 -19.64
C GLU A 6 15.88 -6.83 -18.14
N THR A 7 15.38 -7.72 -17.28
CA THR A 7 15.50 -7.56 -15.82
C THR A 7 16.96 -7.61 -15.35
N LYS A 8 17.81 -8.43 -15.99
CA LYS A 8 19.26 -8.42 -15.71
C LYS A 8 19.91 -7.09 -16.10
N GLN A 9 19.54 -6.51 -17.24
CA GLN A 9 20.03 -5.19 -17.64
C GLN A 9 19.55 -4.10 -16.67
N MET A 10 18.32 -4.17 -16.21
CA MET A 10 17.80 -3.28 -15.16
C MET A 10 18.57 -3.43 -13.85
N LYS A 11 18.91 -4.67 -13.45
CA LYS A 11 19.72 -4.93 -12.24
C LYS A 11 21.08 -4.27 -12.31
N LEU A 12 21.70 -4.22 -13.50
CA LEU A 12 22.96 -3.50 -13.74
C LEU A 12 22.78 -1.98 -13.72
N ALA A 13 21.63 -1.47 -14.19
CA ALA A 13 21.32 -0.04 -14.19
C ALA A 13 20.91 0.50 -12.80
N SER A 14 20.36 -0.36 -11.94
CA SER A 14 19.83 0.02 -10.62
C SER A 14 20.84 0.77 -9.74
N PRO A 15 22.11 0.37 -9.59
CA PRO A 15 23.10 1.15 -8.83
C PRO A 15 23.36 2.54 -9.40
N LEU A 16 23.26 2.72 -10.72
CA LEU A 16 23.44 4.02 -11.37
C LEU A 16 22.28 4.95 -11.04
N LEU A 17 21.05 4.45 -11.08
CA LEU A 17 19.87 5.22 -10.69
C LEU A 17 19.91 5.55 -9.18
N ALA A 18 20.30 4.60 -8.34
CA ALA A 18 20.47 4.80 -6.89
C ALA A 18 21.51 5.87 -6.54
N ALA A 19 22.54 6.04 -7.39
CA ALA A 19 23.59 7.05 -7.24
C ALA A 19 23.21 8.42 -7.84
N THR A 20 22.10 8.51 -8.58
CA THR A 20 21.64 9.76 -9.19
C THR A 20 21.18 10.74 -8.09
N ALA A 21 21.64 11.99 -8.17
CA ALA A 21 21.28 13.04 -7.22
C ALA A 21 19.76 13.32 -7.20
N MET A 22 19.23 13.73 -6.06
CA MET A 22 17.81 14.03 -5.89
C MET A 22 17.32 15.10 -6.89
N GLU A 23 18.11 16.13 -7.10
CA GLU A 23 17.81 17.22 -8.03
C GLU A 23 17.57 16.70 -9.44
N LYS A 24 18.37 15.72 -9.87
CA LYS A 24 18.27 15.11 -11.19
C LYS A 24 17.02 14.22 -11.31
N ARG A 25 16.71 13.46 -10.24
CA ARG A 25 15.47 12.67 -10.19
C ARG A 25 14.23 13.59 -10.16
N ASN A 26 14.30 14.72 -9.46
CA ASN A 26 13.24 15.73 -9.46
C ASN A 26 13.08 16.41 -10.82
N GLU A 27 14.19 16.71 -11.51
CA GLU A 27 14.17 17.23 -12.90
C GLU A 27 13.45 16.25 -13.83
N ALA A 28 13.75 14.95 -13.73
CA ALA A 28 13.06 13.93 -14.50
C ALA A 28 11.53 13.90 -14.23
N LEU A 29 11.11 14.00 -12.97
CA LEU A 29 9.69 14.08 -12.62
C LEU A 29 9.02 15.35 -13.18
N ALA A 30 9.72 16.48 -13.18
CA ALA A 30 9.22 17.71 -13.80
C ALA A 30 9.06 17.56 -15.32
N CYS A 31 10.05 16.98 -16.00
CA CYS A 31 9.99 16.67 -17.44
C CYS A 31 8.83 15.71 -17.77
N ILE A 32 8.60 14.69 -16.93
CA ILE A 32 7.47 13.76 -17.06
C ILE A 32 6.15 14.53 -16.97
N ARG A 33 5.98 15.38 -15.96
CA ARG A 33 4.76 16.20 -15.79
C ARG A 33 4.52 17.10 -17.02
N GLU A 34 5.55 17.72 -17.55
CA GLU A 34 5.46 18.55 -18.75
C GLU A 34 5.10 17.73 -19.99
N ALA A 35 5.71 16.55 -20.19
CA ALA A 35 5.43 15.66 -21.30
C ALA A 35 3.97 15.17 -21.28
N LEU A 36 3.46 14.76 -20.10
CA LEU A 36 2.06 14.34 -19.96
C LEU A 36 1.08 15.47 -20.32
N ASN A 37 1.34 16.69 -19.88
CA ASN A 37 0.49 17.84 -20.23
C ASN A 37 0.60 18.21 -21.72
N ALA A 38 1.79 18.15 -22.30
CA ALA A 38 2.00 18.48 -23.72
C ALA A 38 1.32 17.49 -24.67
N HIS A 39 1.24 16.21 -24.29
CA HIS A 39 0.68 15.14 -25.11
C HIS A 39 -0.71 14.65 -24.63
N LYS A 40 -1.44 15.50 -23.92
CA LYS A 40 -2.74 15.11 -23.32
C LYS A 40 -3.76 14.58 -24.32
N GLU A 41 -3.83 15.17 -25.52
CA GLU A 41 -4.78 14.74 -26.55
C GLU A 41 -4.47 13.32 -27.05
N GLU A 42 -3.19 12.98 -27.19
CA GLU A 42 -2.74 11.64 -27.59
C GLU A 42 -3.09 10.61 -26.50
N ILE A 43 -2.90 10.99 -25.22
CA ILE A 43 -3.29 10.15 -24.08
C ILE A 43 -4.81 9.91 -24.07
N PHE A 44 -5.61 10.96 -24.26
CA PHE A 44 -7.06 10.85 -24.28
C PHE A 44 -7.57 10.04 -25.47
N GLU A 45 -6.92 10.16 -26.65
CA GLU A 45 -7.24 9.33 -27.81
C GLU A 45 -6.96 7.85 -27.54
N ALA A 46 -5.79 7.53 -26.95
CA ALA A 46 -5.46 6.18 -26.54
C ALA A 46 -6.47 5.61 -25.53
N ASN A 47 -6.88 6.45 -24.54
CA ASN A 47 -7.87 6.05 -23.55
C ASN A 47 -9.26 5.81 -24.16
N ARG A 48 -9.67 6.63 -25.14
CA ARG A 48 -10.93 6.39 -25.89
C ARG A 48 -10.93 5.01 -26.57
N LYS A 49 -9.80 4.55 -27.09
CA LYS A 49 -9.68 3.19 -27.70
C LYS A 49 -9.86 2.10 -26.65
N ASP A 50 -9.20 2.20 -25.49
CA ASP A 50 -9.38 1.25 -24.40
C ASP A 50 -10.83 1.22 -23.90
N LEU A 51 -11.46 2.39 -23.72
CA LEU A 51 -12.87 2.48 -23.31
C LEU A 51 -13.86 1.93 -24.34
N ALA A 52 -13.58 2.08 -25.63
CA ALA A 52 -14.40 1.49 -26.69
C ALA A 52 -14.34 -0.04 -26.65
N LEU A 53 -13.13 -0.62 -26.54
CA LEU A 53 -12.95 -2.06 -26.40
C LEU A 53 -13.58 -2.62 -25.12
N ALA A 54 -13.47 -1.89 -24.00
CA ALA A 54 -14.09 -2.28 -22.73
C ALA A 54 -15.63 -2.36 -22.85
N ARG A 55 -16.26 -1.43 -23.57
CA ARG A 55 -17.70 -1.44 -23.83
C ARG A 55 -18.09 -2.58 -24.76
N GLU A 56 -17.34 -2.81 -25.84
CA GLU A 56 -17.56 -3.92 -26.77
C GLU A 56 -17.47 -5.28 -26.07
N ASN A 57 -16.52 -5.43 -25.15
CA ASN A 57 -16.34 -6.64 -24.35
C ASN A 57 -17.25 -6.71 -23.11
N HIS A 58 -18.26 -5.84 -22.98
CA HIS A 58 -19.22 -5.82 -21.88
C HIS A 58 -18.56 -5.77 -20.47
N VAL A 59 -17.45 -5.06 -20.34
CA VAL A 59 -16.77 -4.88 -19.05
C VAL A 59 -17.70 -4.14 -18.09
N ALA A 60 -17.71 -4.57 -16.81
CA ALA A 60 -18.58 -4.02 -15.80
C ALA A 60 -18.40 -2.48 -15.66
N PRO A 61 -19.48 -1.69 -15.49
CA PRO A 61 -19.42 -0.22 -15.43
C PRO A 61 -18.45 0.32 -14.38
N ALA A 62 -18.33 -0.34 -13.23
CA ALA A 62 -17.38 0.01 -12.17
C ALA A 62 -15.92 -0.10 -12.62
N VAL A 63 -15.60 -1.10 -13.46
CA VAL A 63 -14.26 -1.25 -14.04
C VAL A 63 -14.05 -0.18 -15.11
N VAL A 64 -15.00 0.05 -16.01
CA VAL A 64 -14.92 1.10 -17.05
C VAL A 64 -14.64 2.46 -16.42
N LYS A 65 -15.28 2.78 -15.28
CA LYS A 65 -14.99 4.01 -14.53
C LYS A 65 -13.52 4.10 -14.08
N ARG A 66 -12.90 2.99 -13.67
CA ARG A 66 -11.48 2.94 -13.28
C ARG A 66 -10.52 3.09 -14.46
N LEU A 67 -10.92 2.62 -15.66
CA LEU A 67 -10.13 2.73 -16.90
C LEU A 67 -10.07 4.17 -17.41
N THR A 68 -11.00 5.03 -17.03
CA THR A 68 -11.13 6.39 -17.56
C THR A 68 -9.94 7.26 -17.16
N PHE A 69 -9.23 7.79 -18.17
CA PHE A 69 -8.16 8.75 -18.01
C PHE A 69 -8.50 10.03 -18.79
N ASN A 70 -9.06 10.99 -18.10
CA ASN A 70 -9.56 12.26 -18.66
C ASN A 70 -8.80 13.45 -18.09
N GLU A 71 -9.23 14.69 -18.41
CA GLU A 71 -8.62 15.93 -17.92
C GLU A 71 -8.51 15.97 -16.40
N ALA A 72 -9.54 15.52 -15.66
CA ALA A 72 -9.51 15.49 -14.20
C ALA A 72 -8.42 14.52 -13.70
N LYS A 73 -8.33 13.32 -14.28
CA LYS A 73 -7.28 12.35 -13.93
C LYS A 73 -5.88 12.84 -14.27
N LEU A 74 -5.71 13.51 -15.42
CA LEU A 74 -4.43 14.12 -15.76
C LEU A 74 -4.06 15.22 -14.77
N SER A 75 -5.01 16.06 -14.36
CA SER A 75 -4.80 17.08 -13.33
C SER A 75 -4.38 16.46 -12.00
N ASP A 76 -5.06 15.37 -11.57
CA ASP A 76 -4.74 14.66 -10.33
C ASP A 76 -3.28 14.14 -10.36
N VAL A 77 -2.89 13.37 -11.39
CA VAL A 77 -1.54 12.78 -11.45
C VAL A 77 -0.44 13.82 -11.61
N THR A 78 -0.70 14.94 -12.27
CA THR A 78 0.27 16.05 -12.41
C THR A 78 0.41 16.86 -11.12
N ALA A 79 -0.66 16.98 -10.33
CA ALA A 79 -0.61 17.54 -8.98
C ALA A 79 0.15 16.62 -8.03
N GLU A 80 -0.07 15.31 -8.11
CA GLU A 80 0.69 14.30 -7.35
C GLU A 80 2.19 14.33 -7.68
N LEU A 81 2.56 14.46 -8.97
CA LEU A 81 3.96 14.64 -9.38
C LEU A 81 4.58 15.89 -8.75
N THR A 82 3.83 17.00 -8.72
CA THR A 82 4.28 18.24 -8.10
C THR A 82 4.49 18.09 -6.60
N SER A 83 3.57 17.41 -5.91
CA SER A 83 3.71 17.07 -4.50
C SER A 83 4.92 16.17 -4.26
N LEU A 84 5.10 15.12 -5.08
CA LEU A 84 6.21 14.17 -4.97
C LEU A 84 7.57 14.84 -5.12
N ILE A 85 7.71 15.79 -6.04
CA ILE A 85 8.94 16.59 -6.22
C ILE A 85 9.30 17.32 -4.93
N SER A 86 8.32 17.85 -4.19
CA SER A 86 8.53 18.62 -2.96
C SER A 86 8.91 17.76 -1.74
N LEU A 87 8.67 16.46 -1.80
CA LEU A 87 9.00 15.56 -0.70
C LEU A 87 10.53 15.41 -0.53
N PRO A 88 11.01 15.22 0.72
CA PRO A 88 12.42 15.02 0.99
C PRO A 88 12.96 13.76 0.32
N ASP A 89 14.29 13.72 0.12
CA ASP A 89 14.95 12.53 -0.43
C ASP A 89 14.84 11.35 0.54
N PRO A 90 14.29 10.21 0.12
CA PRO A 90 14.28 9.01 0.94
C PRO A 90 15.66 8.32 1.00
N ILE A 91 16.59 8.63 0.08
CA ILE A 91 17.91 8.00 -0.04
C ILE A 91 18.94 8.75 0.78
N GLY A 92 19.86 8.01 1.40
CA GLY A 92 21.02 8.57 2.10
C GLY A 92 20.73 9.10 3.51
N LYS A 93 19.51 8.93 4.03
CA LYS A 93 19.20 9.27 5.43
C LYS A 93 20.05 8.40 6.35
N VAL A 94 20.78 9.03 7.25
CA VAL A 94 21.56 8.35 8.31
C VAL A 94 20.60 7.94 9.43
N THR A 95 20.47 6.65 9.67
CA THR A 95 19.59 6.08 10.71
C THR A 95 20.35 5.47 11.87
N LEU A 96 21.67 5.33 11.76
CA LEU A 96 22.62 4.99 12.82
C LEU A 96 23.96 5.59 12.46
N ASP A 97 24.60 6.20 13.44
CA ASP A 97 25.95 6.74 13.33
C ASP A 97 26.69 6.38 14.62
N ARG A 98 27.70 5.50 14.51
CA ARG A 98 28.36 4.93 15.67
C ARG A 98 29.86 4.78 15.43
N GLU A 99 30.66 5.31 16.32
CA GLU A 99 32.07 4.94 16.43
C GLU A 99 32.17 3.60 17.17
N LEU A 100 32.78 2.61 16.52
CA LEU A 100 33.01 1.29 17.11
C LEU A 100 34.29 1.24 17.94
N ASP A 101 35.29 1.99 17.50
CA ASP A 101 36.57 2.26 18.15
C ASP A 101 37.18 3.50 17.48
N GLU A 102 38.26 4.05 18.03
CA GLU A 102 38.94 5.25 17.50
C GLU A 102 39.21 5.09 15.98
N GLY A 103 38.62 5.99 15.18
CA GLY A 103 38.72 6.00 13.72
C GLY A 103 38.06 4.84 13.01
N LEU A 104 37.16 4.07 13.67
CA LEU A 104 36.35 3.04 13.08
C LEU A 104 34.87 3.41 13.21
N ARG A 105 34.31 4.06 12.17
CA ARG A 105 32.95 4.62 12.19
C ARG A 105 31.99 3.82 11.30
N LEU A 106 30.92 3.34 11.90
CA LEU A 106 29.81 2.63 11.25
C LEU A 106 28.63 3.58 11.07
N THR A 107 28.14 3.71 9.84
CA THR A 107 26.87 4.37 9.54
C THR A 107 25.91 3.41 8.91
N ARG A 108 24.61 3.54 9.24
CA ARG A 108 23.51 2.88 8.51
C ARG A 108 22.76 3.96 7.72
N VAL A 109 22.71 3.80 6.40
CA VAL A 109 22.11 4.77 5.49
C VAL A 109 21.03 4.13 4.64
N THR A 110 19.95 4.85 4.41
CA THR A 110 18.88 4.37 3.51
C THR A 110 19.39 4.27 2.07
N CYS A 111 18.92 3.26 1.36
CA CYS A 111 19.22 3.03 -0.06
C CYS A 111 17.99 2.44 -0.77
N PRO A 112 17.86 2.60 -2.10
CA PRO A 112 16.81 1.96 -2.86
C PRO A 112 16.78 0.45 -2.68
N ILE A 113 15.60 -0.16 -2.83
CA ILE A 113 15.43 -1.62 -2.84
C ILE A 113 16.18 -2.21 -4.04
N GLY A 114 16.01 -1.61 -5.22
CA GLY A 114 16.67 -2.08 -6.44
C GLY A 114 15.75 -2.10 -7.64
N VAL A 115 15.39 -3.30 -8.13
CA VAL A 115 14.43 -3.52 -9.22
C VAL A 115 13.11 -3.97 -8.65
N ILE A 116 12.04 -3.22 -8.93
CA ILE A 116 10.70 -3.48 -8.41
C ILE A 116 9.77 -3.85 -9.56
N GLY A 117 9.15 -5.03 -9.51
CA GLY A 117 8.09 -5.43 -10.42
C GLY A 117 6.73 -4.99 -9.89
N VAL A 118 5.98 -4.21 -10.66
CA VAL A 118 4.63 -3.77 -10.27
C VAL A 118 3.61 -4.29 -11.26
N ILE A 119 2.67 -5.07 -10.76
CA ILE A 119 1.63 -5.72 -11.57
C ILE A 119 0.28 -5.17 -11.12
N PHE A 120 -0.42 -4.47 -12.02
CA PHE A 120 -1.65 -3.76 -11.67
C PHE A 120 -2.76 -3.95 -12.72
N GLU A 121 -4.01 -3.89 -12.27
CA GLU A 121 -5.20 -4.03 -13.08
C GLU A 121 -5.96 -2.71 -13.20
N ALA A 122 -6.60 -2.49 -14.35
CA ALA A 122 -7.67 -1.50 -14.59
C ALA A 122 -7.41 -0.06 -14.10
N ARG A 123 -6.16 0.40 -14.01
CA ARG A 123 -5.81 1.75 -13.52
C ARG A 123 -4.64 2.35 -14.28
N PRO A 124 -4.88 3.08 -15.38
CA PRO A 124 -3.79 3.75 -16.12
C PRO A 124 -3.08 4.83 -15.30
N ASP A 125 -3.78 5.51 -14.37
CA ASP A 125 -3.20 6.45 -13.42
C ASP A 125 -2.13 5.82 -12.53
N ALA A 126 -2.31 4.55 -12.14
CA ALA A 126 -1.33 3.82 -11.34
C ALA A 126 0.05 3.71 -12.02
N LEU A 127 0.10 3.63 -13.36
CA LEU A 127 1.35 3.62 -14.10
C LEU A 127 2.18 4.87 -13.84
N VAL A 128 1.55 6.05 -13.88
CA VAL A 128 2.19 7.34 -13.61
C VAL A 128 2.65 7.43 -12.16
N GLN A 129 1.77 7.11 -11.22
CA GLN A 129 2.04 7.18 -9.78
C GLN A 129 3.20 6.28 -9.37
N ILE A 130 3.16 5.03 -9.77
CA ILE A 130 4.14 4.01 -9.35
C ILE A 130 5.50 4.25 -9.99
N SER A 131 5.56 4.52 -11.31
CA SER A 131 6.82 4.83 -11.98
C SER A 131 7.49 6.05 -11.35
N SER A 132 6.72 7.09 -11.03
CA SER A 132 7.22 8.31 -10.43
C SER A 132 7.76 8.10 -9.01
N LEU A 133 7.06 7.32 -8.18
CA LEU A 133 7.53 6.94 -6.85
C LEU A 133 8.81 6.11 -6.92
N CYS A 134 8.89 5.16 -7.85
CA CYS A 134 10.11 4.36 -8.06
C CYS A 134 11.27 5.23 -8.51
N LEU A 135 11.09 6.13 -9.47
CA LEU A 135 12.15 7.05 -9.92
C LEU A 135 12.59 7.99 -8.79
N LYS A 136 11.65 8.57 -8.01
CA LYS A 136 11.97 9.43 -6.87
C LYS A 136 12.78 8.70 -5.81
N SER A 137 12.43 7.45 -5.52
CA SER A 137 13.14 6.60 -4.55
C SER A 137 14.37 5.88 -5.11
N GLY A 138 14.76 6.15 -6.37
CA GLY A 138 15.95 5.60 -7.00
C GLY A 138 15.86 4.12 -7.37
N ASN A 139 14.63 3.58 -7.49
CA ASN A 139 14.38 2.20 -7.90
C ASN A 139 14.10 2.11 -9.39
N CYS A 140 14.66 1.10 -10.05
CA CYS A 140 14.19 0.68 -11.36
C CYS A 140 12.85 -0.02 -11.23
N SER A 141 11.93 0.14 -12.19
CA SER A 141 10.63 -0.53 -12.12
C SER A 141 10.19 -1.19 -13.42
N ILE A 142 9.60 -2.37 -13.27
CA ILE A 142 8.93 -3.12 -14.33
C ILE A 142 7.43 -2.92 -14.12
N LEU A 143 6.76 -2.38 -15.12
CA LEU A 143 5.36 -2.00 -15.07
C LEU A 143 4.54 -2.95 -15.94
N LYS A 144 3.69 -3.78 -15.31
CA LYS A 144 2.78 -4.71 -16.00
C LYS A 144 1.34 -4.33 -15.72
N GLY A 145 0.75 -3.59 -16.64
CA GLY A 145 -0.67 -3.24 -16.59
C GLY A 145 -1.59 -4.34 -17.14
N GLY A 146 -2.89 -4.23 -16.84
CA GLY A 146 -3.92 -5.08 -17.40
C GLY A 146 -4.12 -4.85 -18.91
N LYS A 147 -4.63 -5.86 -19.61
CA LYS A 147 -4.89 -5.79 -21.05
C LYS A 147 -5.94 -4.74 -21.43
N GLU A 148 -6.81 -4.40 -20.50
CA GLU A 148 -7.90 -3.44 -20.66
C GLU A 148 -7.43 -1.97 -20.74
N THR A 149 -6.15 -1.71 -20.46
CA THR A 149 -5.52 -0.38 -20.53
C THR A 149 -4.31 -0.34 -21.46
N THR A 150 -4.23 -1.24 -22.43
CA THR A 150 -3.05 -1.43 -23.27
C THR A 150 -2.65 -0.17 -24.04
N TYR A 151 -3.59 0.52 -24.67
CA TYR A 151 -3.28 1.73 -25.47
C TYR A 151 -2.87 2.90 -24.58
N THR A 152 -3.60 3.11 -23.47
CA THR A 152 -3.29 4.18 -22.52
C THR A 152 -1.95 3.95 -21.83
N ASN A 153 -1.71 2.73 -21.35
CA ASN A 153 -0.45 2.41 -20.69
C ASN A 153 0.76 2.56 -21.63
N ARG A 154 0.60 2.19 -22.90
CA ARG A 154 1.70 2.31 -23.89
C ARG A 154 2.12 3.74 -24.12
N ILE A 155 1.18 4.66 -24.32
CA ILE A 155 1.50 6.08 -24.53
C ILE A 155 2.04 6.70 -23.25
N LEU A 156 1.43 6.43 -22.08
CA LEU A 156 1.92 6.94 -20.80
C LEU A 156 3.35 6.46 -20.52
N PHE A 157 3.63 5.17 -20.73
CA PHE A 157 4.97 4.62 -20.54
C PHE A 157 6.00 5.27 -21.47
N SER A 158 5.70 5.40 -22.77
CA SER A 158 6.62 6.03 -23.74
C SER A 158 6.99 7.45 -23.31
N LEU A 159 5.98 8.27 -22.96
CA LEU A 159 6.20 9.65 -22.53
C LEU A 159 7.01 9.72 -21.22
N ILE A 160 6.71 8.87 -20.26
CA ILE A 160 7.43 8.83 -18.97
C ILE A 160 8.88 8.38 -19.16
N HIS A 161 9.09 7.30 -19.89
CA HIS A 161 10.42 6.76 -20.14
C HIS A 161 11.30 7.74 -20.94
N GLU A 162 10.78 8.29 -22.04
CA GLU A 162 11.51 9.26 -22.85
C GLU A 162 11.88 10.53 -22.07
N ALA A 163 10.95 11.06 -21.28
CA ALA A 163 11.21 12.20 -20.42
C ALA A 163 12.27 11.91 -19.35
N ALA A 164 12.21 10.73 -18.71
CA ALA A 164 13.17 10.30 -17.70
C ALA A 164 14.59 10.15 -18.28
N VAL A 165 14.73 9.50 -19.44
CA VAL A 165 16.00 9.31 -20.14
C VAL A 165 16.56 10.65 -20.63
N LYS A 166 15.71 11.50 -21.22
CA LYS A 166 16.10 12.85 -21.66
C LYS A 166 16.60 13.72 -20.50
N ALA A 167 16.05 13.56 -19.33
CA ALA A 167 16.53 14.20 -18.11
C ALA A 167 17.83 13.59 -17.57
N GLY A 168 18.35 12.52 -18.18
CA GLY A 168 19.63 11.89 -17.86
C GLY A 168 19.57 10.74 -16.87
N LEU A 169 18.40 10.15 -16.63
CA LEU A 169 18.30 8.89 -15.91
C LEU A 169 18.74 7.71 -16.79
N PRO A 170 19.19 6.58 -16.21
CA PRO A 170 19.59 5.40 -16.98
C PRO A 170 18.48 4.91 -17.90
N GLU A 171 18.81 4.51 -19.13
CA GLU A 171 17.85 4.01 -20.12
C GLU A 171 17.04 2.81 -19.61
N LYS A 172 17.67 1.94 -18.82
CA LYS A 172 17.02 0.75 -18.22
C LYS A 172 16.39 1.02 -16.84
N CYS A 173 16.04 2.28 -16.54
CA CYS A 173 15.37 2.60 -15.27
C CYS A 173 13.90 2.13 -15.22
N LEU A 174 13.24 2.04 -16.38
CA LEU A 174 11.84 1.62 -16.51
C LEU A 174 11.70 0.57 -17.62
N LEU A 175 10.78 -0.37 -17.42
CA LEU A 175 10.40 -1.39 -18.39
C LEU A 175 8.88 -1.56 -18.39
N GLN A 176 8.25 -1.65 -19.57
CA GLN A 176 6.85 -2.04 -19.67
C GLN A 176 6.74 -3.49 -20.16
N ALA A 177 6.07 -4.35 -19.40
CA ALA A 177 5.63 -5.68 -19.81
C ALA A 177 4.18 -5.61 -20.29
N GLU A 178 3.86 -6.18 -21.45
CA GLU A 178 2.53 -6.12 -22.05
C GLU A 178 1.85 -7.48 -22.12
N GLN A 179 2.58 -8.54 -22.44
CA GLN A 179 2.02 -9.86 -22.69
C GLN A 179 1.68 -10.59 -21.39
N HIS A 180 0.70 -11.49 -21.44
CA HIS A 180 0.26 -12.23 -20.25
C HIS A 180 1.32 -13.22 -19.74
N ASN A 181 1.99 -13.93 -20.64
CA ASN A 181 3.07 -14.85 -20.31
C ASN A 181 4.28 -14.15 -19.64
N GLU A 182 4.43 -12.84 -19.84
CA GLU A 182 5.50 -12.06 -19.20
C GLU A 182 5.30 -11.93 -17.68
N ILE A 183 4.09 -12.18 -17.15
CA ILE A 183 3.86 -12.27 -15.71
C ILE A 183 4.58 -13.50 -15.16
N ASP A 184 4.33 -14.68 -15.70
CA ASP A 184 4.92 -15.92 -15.22
C ASP A 184 6.46 -15.89 -15.34
N GLU A 185 6.99 -15.33 -16.44
CA GLU A 185 8.41 -15.10 -16.60
C GLU A 185 8.97 -14.15 -15.53
N LEU A 186 8.23 -13.08 -15.20
CA LEU A 186 8.63 -12.10 -14.17
C LEU A 186 8.67 -12.74 -12.78
N LEU A 187 7.71 -13.61 -12.45
CA LEU A 187 7.64 -14.30 -11.15
C LEU A 187 8.85 -15.22 -10.90
N GLU A 188 9.55 -15.63 -11.96
CA GLU A 188 10.76 -16.46 -11.88
C GLU A 188 12.05 -15.66 -11.85
N CYS A 189 12.01 -14.33 -12.02
CA CYS A 189 13.20 -13.46 -12.10
C CYS A 189 13.81 -13.11 -10.72
N HIS A 190 13.85 -14.06 -9.77
CA HIS A 190 14.30 -13.83 -8.39
C HIS A 190 15.78 -13.37 -8.27
N ASP A 191 16.62 -13.60 -9.27
CA ASP A 191 18.02 -13.14 -9.29
C ASP A 191 18.17 -11.65 -9.68
N SER A 192 17.16 -11.09 -10.35
CA SER A 192 17.23 -9.75 -10.93
C SER A 192 16.13 -8.79 -10.49
N VAL A 193 15.07 -9.28 -9.87
CA VAL A 193 13.97 -8.51 -9.30
C VAL A 193 13.98 -8.65 -7.79
N ASP A 194 13.99 -7.53 -7.08
CA ASP A 194 14.17 -7.47 -5.62
C ASP A 194 12.85 -7.46 -4.87
N LEU A 195 11.76 -6.98 -5.49
CA LEU A 195 10.45 -6.84 -4.87
C LEU A 195 9.34 -6.91 -5.93
N LEU A 196 8.22 -7.52 -5.60
CA LEU A 196 6.98 -7.44 -6.37
C LEU A 196 5.89 -6.70 -5.59
N ILE A 197 5.12 -5.87 -6.30
CA ILE A 197 3.98 -5.13 -5.75
C ILE A 197 2.76 -5.40 -6.64
N PRO A 198 1.95 -6.41 -6.31
CA PRO A 198 0.70 -6.66 -7.02
C PRO A 198 -0.39 -5.69 -6.56
N ARG A 199 -1.20 -5.20 -7.52
CA ARG A 199 -2.40 -4.37 -7.31
C ARG A 199 -3.54 -4.88 -8.18
N GLY A 200 -4.50 -5.53 -7.58
CA GLY A 200 -5.63 -6.11 -8.29
C GLY A 200 -6.63 -6.77 -7.35
N SER A 201 -7.37 -7.73 -7.87
CA SER A 201 -8.30 -8.53 -7.07
C SER A 201 -7.57 -9.40 -6.04
N ASN A 202 -8.25 -9.74 -4.94
CA ASN A 202 -7.70 -10.61 -3.89
C ASN A 202 -7.13 -11.92 -4.45
N ALA A 203 -7.88 -12.58 -5.34
CA ALA A 203 -7.44 -13.82 -5.97
C ALA A 203 -6.14 -13.64 -6.79
N PHE A 204 -6.00 -12.50 -7.47
CA PHE A 204 -4.81 -12.18 -8.25
C PHE A 204 -3.59 -11.92 -7.34
N VAL A 205 -3.76 -11.13 -6.28
CA VAL A 205 -2.68 -10.87 -5.31
C VAL A 205 -2.23 -12.19 -4.66
N GLN A 206 -3.18 -13.03 -4.25
CA GLN A 206 -2.90 -14.34 -3.66
C GLN A 206 -2.19 -15.28 -4.65
N TYR A 207 -2.57 -15.24 -5.92
CA TYR A 207 -1.87 -15.99 -6.98
C TYR A 207 -0.39 -15.57 -7.04
N ILE A 208 -0.10 -14.29 -7.13
CA ILE A 208 1.28 -13.77 -7.17
C ILE A 208 2.06 -14.21 -5.93
N MET A 209 1.49 -14.04 -4.73
CA MET A 209 2.15 -14.42 -3.47
C MET A 209 2.51 -15.91 -3.40
N ASN A 210 1.69 -16.78 -4.01
CA ASN A 210 1.89 -18.22 -3.96
C ASN A 210 2.77 -18.77 -5.09
N HIS A 211 3.09 -17.96 -6.13
CA HIS A 211 3.80 -18.44 -7.33
C HIS A 211 5.17 -17.79 -7.55
N THR A 212 5.72 -17.12 -6.55
CA THR A 212 7.06 -16.53 -6.63
C THR A 212 7.86 -16.72 -5.36
N SER A 213 9.17 -16.75 -5.49
CA SER A 213 10.12 -16.63 -4.38
C SER A 213 10.63 -15.18 -4.18
N ILE A 214 10.27 -14.25 -5.07
CA ILE A 214 10.58 -12.84 -4.91
C ILE A 214 9.73 -12.30 -3.75
N PRO A 215 10.28 -11.50 -2.82
CA PRO A 215 9.48 -10.84 -1.80
C PRO A 215 8.30 -10.08 -2.41
N VAL A 216 7.09 -10.26 -1.84
CA VAL A 216 5.88 -9.59 -2.31
C VAL A 216 5.40 -8.60 -1.26
N LEU A 217 5.20 -7.35 -1.66
CA LEU A 217 4.63 -6.31 -0.82
C LEU A 217 3.17 -6.09 -1.25
N GLY A 218 2.24 -6.45 -0.37
CA GLY A 218 0.82 -6.35 -0.66
C GLY A 218 -0.04 -6.97 0.45
N HIS A 219 -1.32 -7.02 0.19
CA HIS A 219 -2.32 -7.72 1.00
C HIS A 219 -3.35 -8.35 0.07
N ALA A 220 -3.89 -9.50 0.45
CA ALA A 220 -4.87 -10.21 -0.37
C ALA A 220 -6.29 -9.71 -0.11
N ASP A 221 -6.62 -9.32 1.12
CA ASP A 221 -7.94 -8.87 1.55
C ASP A 221 -7.88 -7.75 2.59
N GLY A 222 -9.00 -7.06 2.79
CA GLY A 222 -9.18 -5.97 3.74
C GLY A 222 -10.35 -6.26 4.68
N VAL A 223 -10.13 -7.04 5.74
CA VAL A 223 -11.14 -7.31 6.79
C VAL A 223 -10.84 -6.45 8.00
N CYS A 224 -11.36 -5.22 7.99
CA CYS A 224 -11.17 -4.25 9.07
C CYS A 224 -12.27 -4.33 10.12
N HIS A 225 -11.90 -4.15 11.40
CA HIS A 225 -12.83 -4.19 12.54
C HIS A 225 -12.93 -2.84 13.22
N MET A 226 -14.13 -2.55 13.77
CA MET A 226 -14.33 -1.52 14.80
C MET A 226 -14.90 -2.15 16.05
N TYR A 227 -14.23 -1.98 17.19
CA TYR A 227 -14.74 -2.39 18.49
C TYR A 227 -15.33 -1.19 19.24
N VAL A 228 -16.60 -1.29 19.63
CA VAL A 228 -17.28 -0.31 20.47
C VAL A 228 -17.26 -0.80 21.90
N ASP A 229 -16.45 -0.13 22.72
CA ASP A 229 -16.32 -0.43 24.15
C ASP A 229 -17.50 0.09 24.97
N LYS A 230 -17.64 -0.35 26.22
CA LYS A 230 -18.69 0.14 27.13
C LYS A 230 -18.56 1.62 27.46
N ASP A 231 -17.35 2.14 27.51
CA ASP A 231 -17.04 3.55 27.83
C ASP A 231 -16.98 4.40 26.54
N TYR A 232 -17.97 4.27 25.66
CA TYR A 232 -18.03 4.94 24.37
C TYR A 232 -18.82 6.26 24.39
N ASP A 233 -18.55 7.14 23.42
CA ASP A 233 -19.41 8.29 23.11
C ASP A 233 -20.26 7.99 21.86
N ILE A 234 -21.59 7.94 22.04
CA ILE A 234 -22.51 7.62 20.96
C ILE A 234 -22.45 8.65 19.81
N LYS A 235 -22.14 9.91 20.11
CA LYS A 235 -22.00 10.95 19.10
C LYS A 235 -20.78 10.77 18.18
N LYS A 236 -19.79 10.00 18.65
CA LYS A 236 -18.62 9.60 17.86
C LYS A 236 -18.85 8.23 17.22
N ALA A 237 -19.38 7.26 17.95
CA ALA A 237 -19.41 5.87 17.52
C ALA A 237 -20.21 5.64 16.24
N ILE A 238 -21.44 6.14 16.18
CA ILE A 238 -22.30 5.94 15.00
C ILE A 238 -21.72 6.62 13.74
N PRO A 239 -21.32 7.91 13.77
CA PRO A 239 -20.69 8.53 12.59
C PRO A 239 -19.42 7.84 12.13
N LEU A 240 -18.58 7.33 13.05
CA LEU A 240 -17.34 6.63 12.69
C LEU A 240 -17.62 5.30 11.98
N ILE A 241 -18.61 4.53 12.45
CA ILE A 241 -19.01 3.27 11.82
C ILE A 241 -19.62 3.52 10.44
N ILE A 242 -20.52 4.51 10.33
CA ILE A 242 -21.12 4.88 9.04
C ILE A 242 -20.07 5.33 8.05
N ASP A 243 -19.18 6.26 8.42
CA ASP A 243 -18.08 6.72 7.56
C ASP A 243 -17.16 5.54 7.18
N GLY A 244 -16.76 4.73 8.15
CA GLY A 244 -15.89 3.57 7.93
C GLY A 244 -16.44 2.58 6.91
N LYS A 245 -17.78 2.42 6.84
CA LYS A 245 -18.42 1.49 5.89
C LYS A 245 -18.84 2.17 4.59
N THR A 246 -19.38 3.38 4.61
CA THR A 246 -20.14 3.93 3.47
C THR A 246 -19.38 4.95 2.64
N GLN A 247 -18.32 5.57 3.17
CA GLN A 247 -17.54 6.58 2.46
C GLN A 247 -16.98 6.04 1.14
N TYR A 248 -16.50 4.78 1.14
CA TYR A 248 -16.17 4.01 -0.06
C TYR A 248 -16.07 2.52 0.28
N THR A 249 -17.07 1.73 -0.12
CA THR A 249 -17.22 0.31 0.26
C THR A 249 -16.21 -0.62 -0.40
N ALA A 250 -15.85 -0.35 -1.67
CA ALA A 250 -15.00 -1.23 -2.47
C ALA A 250 -13.51 -0.97 -2.25
N THR A 251 -13.07 -0.94 -0.98
CA THR A 251 -11.68 -0.67 -0.59
C THR A 251 -11.31 -1.43 0.68
N CYS A 252 -10.05 -1.87 0.73
CA CYS A 252 -9.51 -2.75 1.76
C CYS A 252 -9.50 -2.17 3.19
N ASN A 253 -9.69 -0.86 3.36
CA ASN A 253 -9.77 -0.20 4.66
C ASN A 253 -11.22 0.15 5.07
N ALA A 254 -12.23 -0.31 4.30
CA ALA A 254 -13.61 -0.22 4.74
C ALA A 254 -13.87 -1.19 5.92
N VAL A 255 -14.76 -0.81 6.83
CA VAL A 255 -15.14 -1.68 7.96
C VAL A 255 -15.99 -2.83 7.44
N GLU A 256 -15.63 -4.04 7.84
CA GLU A 256 -16.37 -5.26 7.50
C GLU A 256 -17.07 -5.88 8.72
N THR A 257 -16.51 -5.67 9.93
CA THR A 257 -17.07 -6.19 11.18
C THR A 257 -17.04 -5.14 12.28
N VAL A 258 -18.19 -5.00 12.97
CA VAL A 258 -18.30 -4.22 14.20
C VAL A 258 -18.48 -5.16 15.38
N LEU A 259 -17.58 -5.06 16.35
CA LEU A 259 -17.65 -5.75 17.63
C LEU A 259 -18.27 -4.80 18.66
N VAL A 260 -19.28 -5.23 19.39
CA VAL A 260 -19.99 -4.40 20.36
C VAL A 260 -19.91 -5.03 21.75
N HIS A 261 -19.48 -4.25 22.74
CA HIS A 261 -19.48 -4.69 24.13
C HIS A 261 -20.89 -5.10 24.56
N ARG A 262 -21.03 -6.26 25.15
CA ARG A 262 -22.33 -6.87 25.51
C ARG A 262 -23.18 -5.95 26.38
N ASP A 263 -22.60 -5.27 27.37
CA ASP A 263 -23.33 -4.44 28.35
C ASP A 263 -24.05 -3.23 27.70
N ILE A 264 -23.58 -2.77 26.54
CA ILE A 264 -24.20 -1.63 25.85
C ILE A 264 -25.10 -2.05 24.69
N ALA A 265 -25.10 -3.33 24.32
CA ALA A 265 -25.72 -3.82 23.10
C ALA A 265 -27.23 -3.49 23.01
N ALA A 266 -27.97 -3.63 24.11
CA ALA A 266 -29.43 -3.38 24.15
C ALA A 266 -29.81 -1.93 23.86
N ASP A 267 -28.97 -0.97 24.26
CA ASP A 267 -29.18 0.48 24.01
C ASP A 267 -28.53 0.97 22.69
N PHE A 268 -27.35 0.44 22.38
CA PHE A 268 -26.57 0.91 21.24
C PHE A 268 -27.03 0.34 19.89
N LEU A 269 -27.29 -1.00 19.83
CA LEU A 269 -27.59 -1.66 18.56
C LEU A 269 -28.85 -1.13 17.86
N PRO A 270 -29.98 -0.82 18.53
CA PRO A 270 -31.13 -0.26 17.84
C PRO A 270 -30.80 1.07 17.12
N LYS A 271 -30.05 1.96 17.79
CA LYS A 271 -29.64 3.26 17.23
C LYS A 271 -28.66 3.10 16.05
N LEU A 272 -27.70 2.16 16.18
CA LEU A 272 -26.78 1.84 15.10
C LEU A 272 -27.52 1.22 13.90
N ALA A 273 -28.45 0.30 14.14
CA ALA A 273 -29.21 -0.37 13.10
C ALA A 273 -30.07 0.62 12.29
N ASP A 274 -30.68 1.61 12.96
CA ASP A 274 -31.45 2.66 12.28
C ASP A 274 -30.55 3.49 11.37
N ALA A 275 -29.38 3.93 11.85
CA ALA A 275 -28.41 4.70 11.07
C ALA A 275 -27.83 3.88 9.88
N LEU A 276 -27.51 2.61 10.09
CA LEU A 276 -27.01 1.72 9.03
C LEU A 276 -28.08 1.50 7.94
N ARG A 277 -29.33 1.31 8.34
CA ARG A 277 -30.47 1.12 7.42
C ARG A 277 -30.74 2.38 6.60
N GLU A 278 -30.68 3.57 7.24
CA GLU A 278 -30.79 4.85 6.57
C GLU A 278 -29.67 5.04 5.53
N ALA A 279 -28.46 4.55 5.84
CA ALA A 279 -27.32 4.55 4.95
C ALA A 279 -27.34 3.42 3.88
N GLY A 280 -28.40 2.60 3.84
CA GLY A 280 -28.56 1.50 2.87
C GLY A 280 -27.68 0.28 3.14
N VAL A 281 -27.18 0.11 4.37
CA VAL A 281 -26.29 -0.99 4.74
C VAL A 281 -27.11 -2.20 5.20
N THR A 282 -26.87 -3.36 4.59
CA THR A 282 -27.37 -4.68 5.04
C THR A 282 -26.57 -5.12 6.26
N ILE A 283 -27.27 -5.45 7.34
CA ILE A 283 -26.63 -5.90 8.58
C ILE A 283 -26.66 -7.42 8.63
N ARG A 284 -25.50 -8.04 8.83
CA ARG A 284 -25.35 -9.45 9.17
C ARG A 284 -24.96 -9.59 10.65
N GLY A 285 -25.30 -10.67 11.30
CA GLY A 285 -24.95 -10.83 12.72
C GLY A 285 -25.15 -12.25 13.25
N SER A 286 -24.64 -12.47 14.47
CA SER A 286 -24.89 -13.73 15.19
C SER A 286 -26.36 -13.83 15.65
N GLU A 287 -26.79 -15.03 16.07
CA GLU A 287 -28.10 -15.20 16.69
C GLU A 287 -28.34 -14.30 17.92
N GLU A 288 -27.30 -14.00 18.70
CA GLU A 288 -27.39 -13.06 19.80
C GLU A 288 -27.78 -11.65 19.37
N VAL A 289 -27.17 -11.17 18.29
CA VAL A 289 -27.48 -9.86 17.68
C VAL A 289 -28.91 -9.85 17.13
N SER A 290 -29.35 -10.95 16.50
CA SER A 290 -30.70 -11.07 15.93
C SER A 290 -31.83 -10.96 16.97
N ARG A 291 -31.55 -11.21 18.24
CA ARG A 291 -32.50 -11.03 19.35
C ARG A 291 -32.69 -9.55 19.74
N LEU A 292 -31.78 -8.68 19.33
CA LEU A 292 -31.79 -7.24 19.66
C LEU A 292 -32.21 -6.37 18.49
N ILE A 293 -31.80 -6.73 17.29
CA ILE A 293 -32.09 -6.01 16.05
C ILE A 293 -32.30 -6.98 14.88
N PRO A 294 -33.10 -6.61 13.84
CA PRO A 294 -33.24 -7.40 12.63
C PRO A 294 -31.91 -7.48 11.86
N VAL A 295 -31.41 -8.68 11.59
CA VAL A 295 -30.17 -8.95 10.83
C VAL A 295 -30.32 -10.21 9.97
N GLU A 296 -29.51 -10.30 8.93
CA GLU A 296 -29.25 -11.58 8.25
C GLU A 296 -28.32 -12.42 9.14
N ILE A 297 -28.80 -13.60 9.56
CA ILE A 297 -28.01 -14.44 10.47
C ILE A 297 -26.79 -15.00 9.74
N ILE A 298 -25.62 -14.85 10.33
CA ILE A 298 -24.40 -15.53 9.91
C ILE A 298 -24.49 -16.97 10.41
N PRO A 299 -24.52 -17.98 9.52
CA PRO A 299 -24.61 -19.38 9.94
C PRO A 299 -23.47 -19.81 10.84
N GLU A 300 -23.76 -20.71 11.77
CA GLU A 300 -22.73 -21.34 12.60
C GLU A 300 -21.67 -22.02 11.71
N GLY A 301 -20.39 -21.74 11.96
CA GLY A 301 -19.28 -22.25 11.16
C GLY A 301 -18.91 -21.40 9.93
N GLU A 302 -19.71 -20.39 9.55
CA GLU A 302 -19.26 -19.40 8.57
C GLU A 302 -18.13 -18.55 9.18
N SER A 303 -17.06 -18.34 8.38
CA SER A 303 -15.91 -17.54 8.83
C SER A 303 -16.27 -16.06 8.96
N TRP A 304 -15.80 -15.44 10.05
CA TRP A 304 -15.83 -13.99 10.24
C TRP A 304 -14.74 -13.26 9.45
N HIS A 305 -13.80 -14.00 8.87
CA HIS A 305 -12.80 -13.46 7.94
C HIS A 305 -13.42 -13.32 6.56
N LYS A 306 -14.21 -12.26 6.36
CA LYS A 306 -14.93 -12.00 5.11
C LYS A 306 -14.92 -10.54 4.75
N GLU A 307 -14.37 -10.24 3.59
CA GLU A 307 -14.41 -8.94 2.95
C GLU A 307 -15.64 -8.90 2.03
N TYR A 308 -16.60 -8.02 2.33
CA TYR A 308 -17.85 -7.90 1.56
C TYR A 308 -17.70 -7.01 0.33
N LEU A 309 -16.88 -5.95 0.42
CA LEU A 309 -16.68 -4.92 -0.63
C LEU A 309 -17.99 -4.25 -1.09
N ASP A 310 -19.02 -4.30 -0.26
CA ASP A 310 -20.37 -3.80 -0.53
C ASP A 310 -20.96 -3.16 0.73
N LEU A 311 -22.16 -2.57 0.62
CA LEU A 311 -22.95 -2.05 1.74
C LEU A 311 -23.50 -3.19 2.62
N ILE A 312 -22.60 -4.03 3.12
CA ILE A 312 -22.85 -5.13 4.03
C ILE A 312 -21.89 -5.01 5.21
N LEU A 313 -22.41 -5.15 6.44
CA LEU A 313 -21.64 -5.04 7.67
C LEU A 313 -22.00 -6.17 8.63
N ALA A 314 -21.00 -6.88 9.16
CA ALA A 314 -21.20 -7.88 10.19
C ALA A 314 -21.16 -7.26 11.59
N ILE A 315 -22.00 -7.74 12.52
CA ILE A 315 -22.01 -7.31 13.92
C ILE A 315 -21.92 -8.54 14.84
N LYS A 316 -21.04 -8.46 15.84
CA LYS A 316 -20.87 -9.49 16.87
C LYS A 316 -20.81 -8.86 18.27
N LEU A 317 -21.40 -9.52 19.27
CA LEU A 317 -21.24 -9.15 20.67
C LEU A 317 -19.95 -9.78 21.23
N VAL A 318 -19.29 -9.02 22.10
CA VAL A 318 -18.10 -9.47 22.83
C VAL A 318 -18.20 -9.07 24.29
N ASP A 319 -17.58 -9.84 25.19
CA ASP A 319 -17.65 -9.61 26.64
C ASP A 319 -16.71 -8.50 27.12
N GLY A 320 -15.81 -8.03 26.25
CA GLY A 320 -14.90 -6.93 26.54
C GLY A 320 -13.73 -6.83 25.57
N VAL A 321 -12.79 -5.97 25.91
CA VAL A 321 -11.64 -5.63 25.04
C VAL A 321 -10.78 -6.86 24.70
N ASP A 322 -10.62 -7.82 25.61
CA ASP A 322 -9.77 -8.99 25.38
C ASP A 322 -10.37 -9.95 24.35
N GLU A 323 -11.69 -10.16 24.38
CA GLU A 323 -12.37 -10.92 23.33
C GLU A 323 -12.35 -10.17 22.00
N ALA A 324 -12.52 -8.84 22.02
CA ALA A 324 -12.42 -8.02 20.82
C ALA A 324 -11.02 -8.12 20.18
N ILE A 325 -9.96 -8.05 20.97
CA ILE A 325 -8.57 -8.23 20.51
C ILE A 325 -8.38 -9.63 19.90
N SER A 326 -8.83 -10.67 20.62
CA SER A 326 -8.71 -12.05 20.15
C SER A 326 -9.44 -12.26 18.83
N HIS A 327 -10.66 -11.74 18.70
CA HIS A 327 -11.46 -11.82 17.47
C HIS A 327 -10.79 -11.08 16.32
N THR A 328 -10.37 -9.84 16.55
CA THR A 328 -9.69 -9.01 15.53
C THR A 328 -8.41 -9.67 15.04
N ASN A 329 -7.57 -10.19 15.94
CA ASN A 329 -6.32 -10.87 15.55
C ASN A 329 -6.57 -12.22 14.85
N THR A 330 -7.72 -12.87 15.08
CA THR A 330 -8.07 -14.17 14.47
C THR A 330 -8.71 -13.99 13.09
N TYR A 331 -9.60 -13.03 12.95
CA TYR A 331 -10.45 -12.88 11.76
C TYR A 331 -10.13 -11.63 10.93
N GLY A 332 -9.34 -10.69 11.45
CA GLY A 332 -8.88 -9.53 10.71
C GLY A 332 -7.82 -9.88 9.67
N SER A 333 -7.66 -9.01 8.70
CA SER A 333 -6.62 -9.10 7.67
C SER A 333 -5.29 -8.44 8.08
N HIS A 334 -5.18 -7.98 9.31
CA HIS A 334 -4.05 -7.17 9.82
C HIS A 334 -3.87 -5.84 9.07
N HIS A 335 -4.94 -5.34 8.47
CA HIS A 335 -4.91 -4.08 7.72
C HIS A 335 -5.06 -2.88 8.65
N THR A 336 -6.29 -2.58 9.07
CA THR A 336 -6.57 -1.40 9.92
C THR A 336 -7.78 -1.67 10.80
N ASP A 337 -7.60 -1.55 12.11
CA ASP A 337 -8.64 -1.78 13.07
C ASP A 337 -8.75 -0.61 14.04
N CYS A 338 -9.95 -0.41 14.61
CA CYS A 338 -10.24 0.72 15.47
C CYS A 338 -10.96 0.30 16.74
N ILE A 339 -10.61 0.94 17.85
CA ILE A 339 -11.43 0.93 19.08
C ILE A 339 -12.14 2.27 19.23
N ILE A 340 -13.40 2.22 19.62
CA ILE A 340 -14.23 3.38 19.98
C ILE A 340 -14.45 3.37 21.48
N THR A 341 -13.71 4.20 22.20
CA THR A 341 -13.76 4.29 23.67
C THR A 341 -13.22 5.63 24.16
N GLU A 342 -13.75 6.12 25.27
CA GLU A 342 -13.22 7.25 26.04
C GLU A 342 -12.31 6.80 27.19
N ASN A 343 -12.08 5.49 27.35
CA ASN A 343 -11.21 4.91 28.36
C ASN A 343 -9.79 4.71 27.79
N ASP A 344 -8.85 5.53 28.23
CA ASP A 344 -7.47 5.52 27.73
C ASP A 344 -6.70 4.22 28.06
N GLU A 345 -7.04 3.54 29.15
CA GLU A 345 -6.41 2.27 29.52
C GLU A 345 -6.85 1.15 28.58
N THR A 346 -8.17 1.06 28.34
CA THR A 346 -8.75 0.13 27.39
C THR A 346 -8.23 0.40 25.96
N ALA A 347 -8.18 1.66 25.54
CA ALA A 347 -7.62 2.04 24.26
C ALA A 347 -6.15 1.61 24.12
N ARG A 348 -5.31 1.91 25.10
CA ARG A 348 -3.90 1.53 25.10
C ARG A 348 -3.72 0.02 25.00
N ARG A 349 -4.54 -0.75 25.75
CA ARG A 349 -4.52 -2.22 25.70
C ARG A 349 -4.83 -2.74 24.30
N PHE A 350 -5.94 -2.26 23.69
CA PHE A 350 -6.32 -2.62 22.32
C PHE A 350 -5.23 -2.26 21.31
N MET A 351 -4.75 -1.01 21.33
CA MET A 351 -3.74 -0.52 20.40
C MET A 351 -2.39 -1.24 20.53
N THR A 352 -2.09 -1.80 21.71
CA THR A 352 -0.86 -2.57 21.93
C THR A 352 -0.97 -4.01 21.46
N LEU A 353 -2.12 -4.64 21.63
CA LEU A 353 -2.29 -6.08 21.44
C LEU A 353 -2.93 -6.47 20.12
N VAL A 354 -3.59 -5.54 19.41
CA VAL A 354 -4.07 -5.78 18.05
C VAL A 354 -2.90 -5.70 17.09
N ASP A 355 -2.69 -6.78 16.34
CA ASP A 355 -1.57 -6.92 15.41
C ASP A 355 -1.96 -6.49 13.99
N SER A 356 -2.29 -5.21 13.81
CA SER A 356 -2.63 -4.64 12.51
C SER A 356 -1.66 -3.53 12.09
N ALA A 357 -1.61 -3.25 10.79
CA ALA A 357 -0.75 -2.20 10.22
C ALA A 357 -1.15 -0.80 10.71
N GLY A 358 -2.47 -0.58 10.86
CA GLY A 358 -3.04 0.60 11.50
C GLY A 358 -3.92 0.20 12.68
N VAL A 359 -3.72 0.77 13.86
CA VAL A 359 -4.59 0.57 15.02
C VAL A 359 -4.98 1.94 15.56
N TYR A 360 -6.27 2.24 15.53
CA TYR A 360 -6.81 3.56 15.80
C TYR A 360 -7.65 3.60 17.07
N GLN A 361 -7.72 4.78 17.66
CA GLN A 361 -8.71 5.12 18.68
C GLN A 361 -9.58 6.26 18.14
N ASN A 362 -10.90 6.08 18.17
CA ASN A 362 -11.89 7.11 17.83
C ASN A 362 -11.64 7.79 16.47
N ALA A 363 -11.23 7.00 15.46
CA ALA A 363 -10.98 7.47 14.11
C ALA A 363 -11.48 6.46 13.07
N SER A 364 -11.94 6.95 11.92
CA SER A 364 -12.37 6.08 10.82
C SER A 364 -11.19 5.28 10.25
N THR A 365 -11.39 3.98 9.98
CA THR A 365 -10.39 3.14 9.31
C THR A 365 -10.05 3.63 7.91
N ARG A 366 -10.92 4.47 7.33
CA ARG A 366 -10.73 5.12 6.03
C ARG A 366 -9.54 6.09 5.99
N PHE A 367 -8.97 6.47 7.14
CA PHE A 367 -7.73 7.25 7.19
C PHE A 367 -6.49 6.45 6.76
N ALA A 368 -6.52 5.13 6.69
CA ALA A 368 -5.40 4.29 6.27
C ALA A 368 -5.12 4.43 4.75
N ASP A 369 -4.47 5.51 4.38
CA ASP A 369 -4.21 5.94 3.01
C ASP A 369 -2.98 6.84 3.00
N GLY A 370 -2.07 6.64 2.05
CA GLY A 370 -0.80 7.37 2.02
C GLY A 370 -0.96 8.87 1.84
N PHE A 371 -1.98 9.31 1.09
CA PHE A 371 -2.26 10.73 0.94
C PHE A 371 -2.79 11.34 2.25
N ARG A 372 -3.74 10.63 2.92
CA ARG A 372 -4.30 11.08 4.21
C ARG A 372 -3.28 11.07 5.35
N TYR A 373 -2.29 10.18 5.29
CA TYR A 373 -1.16 10.17 6.22
C TYR A 373 -0.10 11.25 5.91
N GLY A 374 -0.25 11.99 4.82
CA GLY A 374 0.71 13.01 4.41
C GLY A 374 1.97 12.45 3.73
N PHE A 375 1.94 11.19 3.26
CA PHE A 375 3.05 10.58 2.52
C PHE A 375 3.11 10.98 1.04
N GLY A 376 2.14 11.78 0.58
CA GLY A 376 2.01 12.32 -0.77
C GLY A 376 1.39 11.33 -1.75
N ALA A 377 1.89 10.13 -1.86
CA ALA A 377 1.36 9.05 -2.68
C ALA A 377 1.75 7.69 -2.09
N GLU A 378 1.10 6.62 -2.55
CA GLU A 378 1.43 5.25 -2.16
C GLU A 378 1.49 4.31 -3.37
N VAL A 379 2.38 3.35 -3.34
CA VAL A 379 2.42 2.25 -4.32
C VAL A 379 1.43 1.15 -3.99
N GLY A 380 0.96 1.08 -2.77
CA GLY A 380 0.03 0.08 -2.25
C GLY A 380 0.00 0.06 -0.73
N ILE A 381 -0.73 -0.89 -0.18
CA ILE A 381 -0.79 -1.15 1.26
C ILE A 381 -0.24 -2.55 1.52
N SER A 382 0.55 -2.70 2.57
CA SER A 382 1.08 -4.00 3.00
C SER A 382 0.60 -4.35 4.40
N THR A 383 0.18 -5.58 4.60
CA THR A 383 -0.14 -6.13 5.93
C THR A 383 0.99 -6.99 6.49
N SER A 384 2.02 -7.28 5.68
CA SER A 384 3.20 -8.03 6.11
C SER A 384 4.05 -7.22 7.12
N LYS A 385 4.91 -7.92 7.87
CA LYS A 385 5.83 -7.29 8.84
C LYS A 385 7.24 -7.06 8.26
N ILE A 386 7.49 -7.54 7.05
CA ILE A 386 8.78 -7.47 6.35
C ILE A 386 8.51 -6.95 4.94
N HIS A 387 9.08 -5.82 4.50
CA HIS A 387 9.83 -4.84 5.28
C HIS A 387 9.00 -3.60 5.62
N ALA A 388 8.06 -3.16 4.72
CA ALA A 388 7.14 -2.05 4.95
C ALA A 388 5.75 -2.58 5.33
N ARG A 389 5.02 -1.84 6.17
CA ARG A 389 3.69 -2.18 6.65
C ARG A 389 2.77 -0.95 6.60
N GLY A 390 1.49 -1.15 6.33
CA GLY A 390 0.52 -0.07 6.10
C GLY A 390 0.63 0.56 4.72
N PRO A 391 0.17 1.80 4.54
CA PRO A 391 0.34 2.56 3.31
C PRO A 391 1.82 2.76 2.97
N VAL A 392 2.24 2.30 1.78
CA VAL A 392 3.65 2.28 1.36
C VAL A 392 3.93 3.46 0.45
N GLY A 393 4.47 4.52 1.02
CA GLY A 393 4.99 5.69 0.30
C GLY A 393 6.49 5.55 0.01
N LEU A 394 7.18 6.70 -0.17
CA LEU A 394 8.61 6.74 -0.50
C LEU A 394 9.50 5.99 0.51
N GLU A 395 9.20 6.08 1.80
CA GLU A 395 10.00 5.42 2.84
C GLU A 395 9.89 3.89 2.80
N GLY A 396 8.77 3.36 2.29
CA GLY A 396 8.60 1.93 2.07
C GLY A 396 9.28 1.39 0.81
N LEU A 397 9.80 2.27 -0.05
CA LEU A 397 10.54 1.91 -1.27
C LEU A 397 12.06 1.96 -1.07
N VAL A 398 12.52 2.12 0.15
CA VAL A 398 13.94 2.07 0.52
C VAL A 398 14.19 1.01 1.59
N SER A 399 15.41 0.51 1.59
CA SER A 399 16.00 -0.30 2.64
C SER A 399 17.20 0.44 3.20
N TYR A 400 18.16 -0.25 3.79
CA TYR A 400 19.39 0.38 4.29
C TYR A 400 20.60 -0.50 4.00
N LYS A 401 21.76 0.14 4.00
CA LYS A 401 23.07 -0.53 3.99
C LYS A 401 23.99 0.07 5.05
N TYR A 402 24.95 -0.72 5.47
CA TYR A 402 26.00 -0.26 6.36
C TYR A 402 27.20 0.24 5.56
N LYS A 403 27.78 1.37 6.02
CA LYS A 403 29.08 1.88 5.56
C LYS A 403 30.02 1.89 6.77
N LEU A 404 31.14 1.19 6.66
CA LEU A 404 32.18 1.18 7.69
C LEU A 404 33.41 1.88 7.16
N LEU A 405 33.81 2.97 7.82
CA LEU A 405 35.02 3.71 7.54
C LEU A 405 36.06 3.34 8.58
N GLY A 406 37.23 2.93 8.15
CA GLY A 406 38.34 2.52 9.02
C GLY A 406 39.69 2.95 8.46
N HIS A 407 40.74 2.73 9.25
CA HIS A 407 42.13 3.05 8.96
C HIS A 407 43.06 1.83 9.09
N GLY A 408 42.56 0.67 8.63
CA GLY A 408 43.32 -0.59 8.67
C GLY A 408 43.08 -1.45 9.92
N GLN A 409 42.01 -1.19 10.68
CA GLN A 409 41.62 -2.04 11.82
C GLN A 409 41.25 -3.43 11.32
N ILE A 410 41.71 -4.47 12.04
CA ILE A 410 41.44 -5.88 11.74
C ILE A 410 40.70 -6.55 12.89
N VAL A 411 39.75 -7.42 12.56
CA VAL A 411 38.94 -8.14 13.56
C VAL A 411 39.79 -9.00 14.49
N GLY A 412 40.93 -9.53 14.01
CA GLY A 412 41.84 -10.36 14.79
C GLY A 412 42.39 -9.68 16.07
N ASP A 413 42.62 -8.36 16.03
CA ASP A 413 43.08 -7.63 17.20
C ASP A 413 42.00 -7.55 18.32
N TYR A 414 40.73 -7.48 17.93
CA TYR A 414 39.59 -7.49 18.85
C TYR A 414 39.28 -8.90 19.35
N ALA A 415 39.30 -9.88 18.45
CA ALA A 415 39.03 -11.26 18.79
C ALA A 415 40.10 -11.88 19.73
N SER A 416 41.38 -11.46 19.61
CA SER A 416 42.46 -11.88 20.50
C SER A 416 42.52 -11.09 21.83
N GLY A 417 41.67 -10.08 21.99
CA GLY A 417 41.69 -9.21 23.19
C GLY A 417 42.82 -8.18 23.21
N LYS A 418 43.60 -8.06 22.13
CA LYS A 418 44.63 -7.03 21.96
C LYS A 418 44.05 -5.62 21.91
N LYS A 419 42.85 -5.50 21.28
CA LYS A 419 42.04 -4.28 21.27
C LYS A 419 40.66 -4.56 21.85
N LYS A 420 39.94 -3.49 22.24
CA LYS A 420 38.54 -3.53 22.69
C LYS A 420 37.73 -2.54 21.90
N PHE A 421 36.46 -2.82 21.70
CA PHE A 421 35.53 -1.87 21.15
C PHE A 421 35.21 -0.76 22.20
N HIS A 422 35.06 0.46 21.73
CA HIS A 422 34.66 1.64 22.54
C HIS A 422 33.44 2.28 21.84
N PHE A 423 32.29 1.59 21.88
CA PHE A 423 31.08 2.03 21.20
C PHE A 423 30.60 3.40 21.70
N ARG A 424 30.39 4.32 20.76
CA ARG A 424 29.84 5.65 21.01
C ARG A 424 28.90 6.04 19.88
N ASP A 425 27.62 6.33 20.18
CA ASP A 425 26.68 6.91 19.23
C ASP A 425 27.04 8.39 19.00
N LEU A 426 27.02 8.82 17.72
CA LEU A 426 27.45 10.15 17.26
C LEU A 426 26.25 11.02 16.87
#